data_f8cd2e138cc901e5d9f5342e72fb66d6
#
_entry.id   f8cd2e138cc901e5d9f5342e72fb66d6
#
_cell.length_a   1.000
_cell.length_b   1.000
_cell.length_c   1.000
_cell.angle_alpha   90.00
_cell.angle_beta   90.00
_cell.angle_gamma   90.00
#
_symmetry.space_group_name_H-M   'P 1'
#
loop_
_entity.id
_entity.type
_entity.pdbx_description
1 polymer ?
#
loop_
_entity_poly.entity_id
_entity_poly.type
_entity_poly.pdbx_seq_one_letter_code
_entity_poly.pdbx_strand_id
1 'polypeptide(L)'
;MHIPEDGYLLRIFVGESDKHGHHTLYEAIVLKAREMGIAGATVTRGVMGFGKHSIIHTAKILRLSEDLPMIVEIADSLETIERFLPTLDEMIKDGLVTLEKVRIIQYKA
;
A
#
# COMPACT_ATOMS: atom_id res chain seq x y z
N MET A 1 27.99 -2.87 11.66
CA MET A 1 26.85 -3.25 12.52
C MET A 1 25.70 -2.30 12.30
N HIS A 2 24.50 -2.84 12.13
CA HIS A 2 23.30 -2.05 11.96
C HIS A 2 22.47 -2.13 13.22
N ILE A 3 22.17 -0.98 13.79
CA ILE A 3 21.37 -0.92 15.01
C ILE A 3 19.90 -0.91 14.59
N PRO A 4 19.09 -1.85 15.08
CA PRO A 4 17.65 -1.84 14.75
C PRO A 4 17.00 -0.58 15.29
N GLU A 5 16.12 0.00 14.51
CA GLU A 5 15.33 1.16 14.88
C GLU A 5 13.86 0.79 14.94
N ASP A 6 13.15 1.41 15.86
CA ASP A 6 11.72 1.23 15.91
C ASP A 6 11.10 1.97 14.74
N GLY A 7 10.17 1.32 14.09
CA GLY A 7 9.44 1.91 12.99
C GLY A 7 8.07 1.29 12.89
N TYR A 8 7.40 1.59 11.80
CA TYR A 8 6.06 1.08 11.54
C TYR A 8 5.96 0.55 10.12
N LEU A 9 5.15 -0.47 9.96
CA LEU A 9 4.83 -1.03 8.66
C LEU A 9 3.41 -0.63 8.31
N LEU A 10 3.29 0.09 7.23
CA LEU A 10 2.02 0.52 6.68
C LEU A 10 1.69 -0.39 5.51
N ARG A 11 0.53 -1.04 5.55
CA ARG A 11 0.03 -1.84 4.44
C ARG A 11 -1.24 -1.21 3.92
N ILE A 12 -1.28 -0.99 2.62
CA ILE A 12 -2.39 -0.33 1.96
C ILE A 12 -2.98 -1.31 0.95
N PHE A 13 -4.24 -1.70 1.15
CA PHE A 13 -4.93 -2.67 0.31
C PHE A 13 -5.93 -1.93 -0.55
N VAL A 14 -5.72 -1.95 -1.85
CA VAL A 14 -6.59 -1.31 -2.84
C VAL A 14 -6.82 -2.26 -4.00
N GLY A 15 -7.78 -1.96 -4.86
CA GLY A 15 -8.04 -2.78 -6.03
C GLY A 15 -7.09 -2.41 -7.17
N GLU A 16 -6.78 -3.39 -8.00
CA GLU A 16 -5.91 -3.19 -9.16
C GLU A 16 -6.48 -2.15 -10.13
N SER A 17 -7.79 -2.11 -10.27
CA SER A 17 -8.45 -1.18 -11.21
C SER A 17 -8.78 0.17 -10.62
N ASP A 18 -8.57 0.36 -9.32
CA ASP A 18 -8.83 1.66 -8.70
C ASP A 18 -7.94 2.73 -9.33
N LYS A 19 -8.51 3.90 -9.54
CA LYS A 19 -7.84 5.00 -10.24
C LYS A 19 -7.66 6.22 -9.37
N HIS A 20 -6.62 6.96 -9.67
CA HIS A 20 -6.38 8.29 -9.13
C HIS A 20 -5.83 9.15 -10.28
N GLY A 21 -6.70 9.99 -10.86
CA GLY A 21 -6.34 10.74 -12.05
C GLY A 21 -6.06 9.81 -13.22
N HIS A 22 -4.90 9.96 -13.84
CA HIS A 22 -4.48 9.14 -14.98
C HIS A 22 -3.75 7.86 -14.58
N HIS A 23 -3.48 7.69 -13.31
CA HIS A 23 -2.76 6.54 -12.80
C HIS A 23 -3.70 5.53 -12.14
N THR A 24 -3.24 4.30 -12.02
CA THR A 24 -3.86 3.39 -11.07
C THR A 24 -3.60 3.95 -9.68
N LEU A 25 -4.49 3.67 -8.74
CA LEU A 25 -4.36 4.18 -7.39
C LEU A 25 -3.06 3.70 -6.74
N TYR A 26 -2.71 2.41 -6.89
CA TYR A 26 -1.48 1.91 -6.28
C TYR A 26 -0.23 2.60 -6.84
N GLU A 27 -0.19 2.88 -8.15
CA GLU A 27 0.92 3.64 -8.73
C GLU A 27 0.99 5.05 -8.16
N ALA A 28 -0.17 5.72 -8.08
CA ALA A 28 -0.24 7.07 -7.55
C ALA A 28 0.26 7.14 -6.10
N ILE A 29 -0.08 6.13 -5.29
CA ILE A 29 0.39 6.04 -3.91
C ILE A 29 1.92 5.92 -3.86
N VAL A 30 2.49 5.05 -4.68
CA VAL A 30 3.94 4.85 -4.73
C VAL A 30 4.66 6.13 -5.15
N LEU A 31 4.16 6.77 -6.20
CA LEU A 31 4.74 8.03 -6.69
C LEU A 31 4.69 9.12 -5.63
N LYS A 32 3.57 9.20 -4.92
CA LYS A 32 3.41 10.20 -3.87
C LYS A 32 4.31 9.92 -2.67
N ALA A 33 4.44 8.66 -2.30
CA ALA A 33 5.35 8.24 -1.23
C ALA A 33 6.79 8.67 -1.55
N ARG A 34 7.22 8.43 -2.78
CA ARG A 34 8.55 8.84 -3.23
C ARG A 34 8.71 10.36 -3.19
N GLU A 35 7.73 11.08 -3.68
CA GLU A 35 7.72 12.54 -3.69
C GLU A 35 7.84 13.11 -2.27
N MET A 36 7.20 12.48 -1.31
CA MET A 36 7.20 12.91 0.09
C MET A 36 8.40 12.43 0.90
N GLY A 37 9.37 11.79 0.26
CA GLY A 37 10.62 11.42 0.91
C GLY A 37 10.56 10.13 1.74
N ILE A 38 9.59 9.29 1.49
CA ILE A 38 9.53 7.98 2.14
C ILE A 38 10.66 7.11 1.60
N ALA A 39 11.29 6.34 2.49
CA ALA A 39 12.50 5.57 2.18
C ALA A 39 12.29 4.50 1.12
N GLY A 40 11.09 3.91 1.05
CA GLY A 40 10.80 2.90 0.03
C GLY A 40 9.37 2.44 0.09
N ALA A 41 8.92 1.86 -1.00
CA ALA A 41 7.60 1.26 -1.09
C ALA A 41 7.67 0.04 -2.00
N THR A 42 6.96 -1.00 -1.64
CA THR A 42 6.89 -2.24 -2.41
C THR A 42 5.43 -2.54 -2.71
N VAL A 43 5.16 -2.92 -3.94
CA VAL A 43 3.81 -3.31 -4.34
C VAL A 43 3.80 -4.80 -4.65
N THR A 44 2.85 -5.51 -4.06
CA THR A 44 2.60 -6.90 -4.40
C THR A 44 1.17 -7.04 -4.89
N ARG A 45 0.96 -7.99 -5.76
CA ARG A 45 -0.34 -8.28 -6.32
C ARG A 45 -0.87 -9.56 -5.69
N GLY A 46 -2.03 -9.46 -5.07
CA GLY A 46 -2.67 -10.64 -4.52
C GLY A 46 -3.19 -11.53 -5.65
N VAL A 47 -3.02 -12.82 -5.50
CA VAL A 47 -3.49 -13.77 -6.52
C VAL A 47 -4.98 -14.01 -6.45
N MET A 48 -5.59 -13.66 -5.31
CA MET A 48 -7.01 -13.82 -5.07
C MET A 48 -7.39 -12.98 -3.84
N GLY A 49 -8.58 -12.44 -3.83
CA GLY A 49 -9.08 -11.75 -2.65
C GLY A 49 -10.29 -10.89 -2.99
N PHE A 50 -10.92 -10.38 -1.93
CA PHE A 50 -12.01 -9.43 -2.08
C PHE A 50 -12.01 -8.49 -0.88
N GLY A 51 -12.50 -7.27 -1.12
CA GLY A 51 -12.70 -6.29 -0.06
C GLY A 51 -14.16 -6.15 0.30
N LYS A 52 -14.43 -5.29 1.27
CA LYS A 52 -15.77 -5.08 1.82
C LYS A 52 -16.82 -4.71 0.77
N HIS A 53 -16.40 -3.95 -0.23
CA HIS A 53 -17.30 -3.46 -1.30
C HIS A 53 -17.09 -4.16 -2.63
N SER A 54 -16.27 -5.20 -2.66
CA SER A 54 -16.03 -5.96 -3.88
C SER A 54 -17.22 -6.85 -4.17
N ILE A 55 -17.62 -6.87 -5.44
CA ILE A 55 -18.69 -7.75 -5.90
C ILE A 55 -18.07 -9.08 -6.28
N ILE A 56 -18.53 -10.15 -5.64
CA ILE A 56 -18.06 -11.50 -5.97
C ILE A 56 -18.98 -12.03 -7.08
N HIS A 57 -18.40 -12.22 -8.26
CA HIS A 57 -19.09 -12.88 -9.37
C HIS A 57 -18.51 -14.29 -9.47
N THR A 58 -19.29 -15.29 -9.06
CA THR A 58 -18.81 -16.67 -8.96
C THR A 58 -18.17 -17.20 -10.24
N ALA A 59 -18.72 -16.86 -11.38
CA ALA A 59 -18.17 -17.30 -12.67
C ALA A 59 -16.90 -16.55 -13.05
N LYS A 60 -16.64 -15.40 -12.41
CA LYS A 60 -15.51 -14.53 -12.74
C LYS A 60 -14.37 -14.61 -11.75
N ILE A 61 -14.58 -15.24 -10.62
CA ILE A 61 -13.54 -15.42 -9.61
C ILE A 61 -12.30 -16.10 -10.19
N LEU A 62 -12.52 -16.95 -11.19
CA LEU A 62 -11.43 -17.68 -11.85
C LEU A 62 -10.71 -16.85 -12.91
N ARG A 63 -11.18 -15.64 -13.19
CA ARG A 63 -10.49 -14.75 -14.12
C ARG A 63 -9.46 -13.96 -13.34
N LEU A 64 -8.24 -14.42 -13.41
CA LEU A 64 -7.12 -13.85 -12.66
C LEU A 64 -6.73 -12.43 -13.06
N SER A 65 -7.40 -11.86 -14.06
CA SER A 65 -7.04 -10.55 -14.59
C SER A 65 -7.94 -9.39 -14.16
N GLU A 66 -8.98 -9.64 -13.36
CA GLU A 66 -9.91 -8.59 -12.98
C GLU A 66 -9.77 -8.18 -11.53
N ASP A 67 -9.42 -6.92 -11.33
CA ASP A 67 -9.45 -6.22 -10.05
C ASP A 67 -8.90 -7.00 -8.85
N LEU A 68 -7.71 -7.53 -9.02
CA LEU A 68 -7.04 -8.24 -7.93
C LEU A 68 -6.61 -7.25 -6.84
N PRO A 69 -6.49 -7.71 -5.60
CA PRO A 69 -5.99 -6.84 -4.54
C PRO A 69 -4.53 -6.47 -4.76
N MET A 70 -4.25 -5.20 -4.59
CA MET A 70 -2.88 -4.67 -4.63
C MET A 70 -2.51 -4.25 -3.23
N ILE A 71 -1.32 -4.63 -2.80
CA ILE A 71 -0.84 -4.30 -1.46
C ILE A 71 0.41 -3.44 -1.61
N VAL A 72 0.33 -2.21 -1.09
CA VAL A 72 1.49 -1.32 -1.02
C VAL A 72 2.04 -1.37 0.40
N GLU A 73 3.31 -1.71 0.54
CA GLU A 73 3.96 -1.81 1.84
C GLU A 73 5.05 -0.76 1.98
N ILE A 74 5.02 -0.05 3.10
CA ILE A 74 5.97 1.00 3.43
C ILE A 74 6.43 0.77 4.86
N ALA A 75 7.75 0.72 5.06
CA ALA A 75 8.32 0.66 6.40
C ALA A 75 9.17 1.91 6.62
N ASP A 76 8.84 2.67 7.65
CA ASP A 76 9.54 3.92 7.94
C ASP A 76 9.27 4.32 9.41
N SER A 77 9.84 5.44 9.83
CA SER A 77 9.56 5.97 11.15
C SER A 77 8.10 6.37 11.29
N LEU A 78 7.60 6.35 12.52
CA LEU A 78 6.23 6.79 12.78
C LEU A 78 6.00 8.21 12.29
N GLU A 79 6.96 9.08 12.53
CA GLU A 79 6.86 10.49 12.12
C GLU A 79 6.65 10.62 10.60
N THR A 80 7.44 9.90 9.82
CA THR A 80 7.33 9.92 8.37
C THR A 80 5.98 9.38 7.91
N ILE A 81 5.54 8.28 8.51
CA ILE A 81 4.25 7.67 8.18
C ILE A 81 3.10 8.60 8.55
N GLU A 82 3.16 9.21 9.73
CA GLU A 82 2.11 10.16 10.15
C GLU A 82 1.96 11.34 9.20
N ARG A 83 3.06 11.81 8.62
CA ARG A 83 2.99 12.88 7.63
C ARG A 83 2.33 12.42 6.33
N PHE A 84 2.44 11.13 6.03
CA PHE A 84 1.87 10.56 4.81
C PHE A 84 0.38 10.24 4.93
N LEU A 85 -0.10 9.91 6.11
CA LEU A 85 -1.49 9.50 6.32
C LEU A 85 -2.54 10.49 5.80
N PRO A 86 -2.42 11.81 6.05
CA PRO A 86 -3.40 12.75 5.50
C PRO A 86 -3.47 12.73 3.97
N THR A 87 -2.35 12.47 3.32
CA THR A 87 -2.30 12.35 1.87
C THR A 87 -3.06 11.12 1.40
N LEU A 88 -2.87 10.00 2.11
CA LEU A 88 -3.62 8.78 1.81
C LEU A 88 -5.12 8.98 1.99
N ASP A 89 -5.52 9.72 3.03
CA ASP A 89 -6.93 10.00 3.29
C ASP A 89 -7.59 10.71 2.12
N GLU A 90 -6.85 11.54 1.42
CA GLU A 90 -7.36 12.25 0.24
C GLU A 90 -7.41 11.36 -1.00
N MET A 91 -6.54 10.36 -1.07
CA MET A 91 -6.40 9.52 -2.26
C MET A 91 -7.30 8.29 -2.25
N ILE A 92 -7.53 7.71 -1.08
CA ILE A 92 -8.23 6.43 -0.95
C ILE A 92 -9.68 6.67 -0.57
N LYS A 93 -10.60 6.18 -1.42
CA LYS A 93 -12.04 6.21 -1.14
C LYS A 93 -12.48 4.89 -0.54
N ASP A 94 -12.06 3.80 -1.14
CA ASP A 94 -12.33 2.44 -0.67
C ASP A 94 -11.02 1.68 -0.58
N GLY A 95 -10.78 1.11 0.56
CA GLY A 95 -9.55 0.36 0.79
C GLY A 95 -9.39 0.06 2.27
N LEU A 96 -8.33 -0.64 2.58
CA LEU A 96 -7.97 -0.95 3.96
C LEU A 96 -6.53 -0.55 4.18
N VAL A 97 -6.27 0.10 5.29
CA VAL A 97 -4.91 0.46 5.68
C VAL A 97 -4.66 -0.13 7.06
N THR A 98 -3.57 -0.85 7.19
CA THR A 98 -3.13 -1.39 8.49
C THR A 98 -1.79 -0.79 8.85
N LEU A 99 -1.59 -0.60 10.14
CA LEU A 99 -0.36 -0.04 10.68
C LEU A 99 0.09 -0.91 11.84
N GLU A 100 1.33 -1.40 11.78
CA GLU A 100 1.86 -2.19 12.89
C GLU A 100 3.28 -1.77 13.22
N LYS A 101 3.64 -1.89 14.48
CA LYS A 101 4.97 -1.58 14.95
C LYS A 101 5.94 -2.68 14.53
N VAL A 102 7.09 -2.29 14.00
CA VAL A 102 8.13 -3.21 13.56
C VAL A 102 9.49 -2.69 14.00
N ARG A 103 10.48 -3.57 13.99
CA ARG A 103 11.87 -3.15 14.14
C ARG A 103 12.50 -3.15 12.76
N ILE A 104 13.12 -2.04 12.42
CA ILE A 104 13.74 -1.89 11.11
C ILE A 104 15.24 -2.08 11.24
N ILE A 105 15.78 -2.99 10.45
CA ILE A 105 17.22 -3.19 10.33
C ILE A 105 17.57 -2.83 8.90
N GLN A 106 18.27 -1.74 8.75
CA GLN A 106 18.59 -1.23 7.42
C GLN A 106 20.06 -1.47 7.10
N TYR A 107 20.30 -2.03 5.93
CA TYR A 107 21.65 -2.26 5.43
C TYR A 107 21.96 -1.22 4.37
N LYS A 108 23.15 -0.67 4.43
CA LYS A 108 23.61 0.32 3.47
C LYS A 108 24.88 -0.19 2.79
N ALA A 109 24.91 -0.02 1.47
CA ALA A 109 26.09 -0.37 0.68
C ALA A 109 27.23 0.63 0.93
#